data_a567c1977a780862b40051688224b059
#
_entry.id   a567c1977a780862b40051688224b059
#
_cell.length_a   1.000
_cell.length_b   1.000
_cell.length_c   1.000
_cell.angle_alpha   90.00
_cell.angle_beta   90.00
_cell.angle_gamma   90.00
#
_symmetry.space_group_name_H-M   'P 1'
#
loop_
_entity.id
_entity.type
_entity.pdbx_description
1 polymer ?
#
loop_
_entity_poly.entity_id
_entity_poly.type
_entity_poly.pdbx_seq_one_letter_code
_entity_poly.pdbx_strand_id
1 'polypeptide(L)'
;MTAESTGKFRCAVVSVVKHGYVPRGVAAHPRFQLVVVADDADQPNWVHERNQAFADEFDIPYVKNVQQSWQDYDVQVAVVSSEAERHCDLSIRAAEAGIHVVQDKPMSTSISECDRLVAAVEQSGVKFLMWNRNYLPALLQARQAIEDGQIGQPYAIHVDFYFAKDSGPPKGSRADGEPVTSWLDHQIAAHVTGADGGVGQEPMGELKIEGIYPLGYIQFLLGARVQRVFARTTAHFHQVNVDHDVEDLATVTLEMEQDILGTLCIGRIGAASHPDIGEIKIHVLGSQGALVVSEARPEVAIYYRGQPAEEFRHRRVGMDNDYLLMENFAQAIDQDGSTVLDARIGREISGIVQAAIESGRTGKPVDVV
;
A
#
# COMPACT_ATOMS: atom_id res chain seq x y z
N MET A 1 -34.98 -2.56 -1.48
CA MET A 1 -34.44 -2.55 -2.86
C MET A 1 -34.17 -1.10 -3.18
N THR A 2 -32.96 -0.64 -2.86
CA THR A 2 -32.46 0.68 -3.24
C THR A 2 -32.09 0.61 -4.72
N ALA A 3 -32.44 1.63 -5.48
CA ALA A 3 -32.12 1.71 -6.90
C ALA A 3 -30.61 1.61 -7.09
N GLU A 4 -30.15 0.59 -7.80
CA GLU A 4 -28.77 0.54 -8.29
C GLU A 4 -28.52 1.79 -9.13
N SER A 5 -27.60 2.63 -8.69
CA SER A 5 -27.06 3.71 -9.50
C SER A 5 -26.39 3.07 -10.73
N THR A 6 -27.02 3.18 -11.89
CA THR A 6 -26.59 2.54 -13.13
C THR A 6 -25.46 3.29 -13.85
N GLY A 7 -24.96 4.38 -13.29
CA GLY A 7 -23.88 5.20 -13.85
C GLY A 7 -22.49 4.73 -13.43
N LYS A 8 -21.53 4.86 -14.34
CA LYS A 8 -20.11 4.68 -14.00
C LYS A 8 -19.55 5.97 -13.45
N PHE A 9 -18.73 5.88 -12.39
CA PHE A 9 -17.95 7.01 -11.90
C PHE A 9 -16.87 7.40 -12.92
N ARG A 10 -16.80 8.66 -13.29
CA ARG A 10 -15.81 9.20 -14.22
C ARG A 10 -14.51 9.48 -13.47
N CYS A 11 -13.42 8.82 -13.89
CA CYS A 11 -12.17 8.82 -13.16
C CYS A 11 -11.07 9.55 -13.95
N ALA A 12 -10.40 10.52 -13.31
CA ALA A 12 -9.12 11.03 -13.79
C ALA A 12 -7.98 10.26 -13.15
N VAL A 13 -7.02 9.82 -13.95
CA VAL A 13 -5.74 9.32 -13.45
C VAL A 13 -4.82 10.52 -13.28
N VAL A 14 -4.42 10.79 -12.03
CA VAL A 14 -3.55 11.92 -11.71
C VAL A 14 -2.14 11.40 -11.50
N SER A 15 -1.37 11.51 -12.56
CA SER A 15 -0.03 10.98 -12.73
C SER A 15 0.08 9.45 -12.67
N VAL A 16 1.01 8.87 -13.41
CA VAL A 16 1.35 7.44 -13.41
C VAL A 16 2.87 7.31 -13.31
N VAL A 17 3.44 7.77 -12.20
CA VAL A 17 4.90 7.76 -12.02
C VAL A 17 5.40 6.40 -11.56
N LYS A 18 4.79 5.84 -10.52
CA LYS A 18 5.26 4.58 -9.92
C LYS A 18 4.41 3.37 -10.29
N HIS A 19 3.14 3.39 -10.01
CA HIS A 19 2.32 2.19 -9.93
C HIS A 19 1.13 2.23 -10.88
N GLY A 20 1.35 1.97 -12.15
CA GLY A 20 0.26 1.83 -13.13
C GLY A 20 -0.76 0.71 -12.81
N TYR A 21 -0.51 -0.16 -11.82
CA TYR A 21 -1.48 -1.18 -11.41
C TYR A 21 -2.68 -0.58 -10.67
N VAL A 22 -2.52 0.52 -9.94
CA VAL A 22 -3.63 1.18 -9.23
C VAL A 22 -4.71 1.65 -10.20
N PRO A 23 -4.44 2.51 -11.19
CA PRO A 23 -5.46 2.92 -12.14
C PRO A 23 -5.96 1.77 -13.02
N ARG A 24 -5.15 0.72 -13.28
CA ARG A 24 -5.64 -0.49 -13.97
C ARG A 24 -6.63 -1.28 -13.11
N GLY A 25 -6.39 -1.38 -11.80
CA GLY A 25 -7.33 -1.99 -10.85
C GLY A 25 -8.65 -1.24 -10.81
N VAL A 26 -8.61 0.10 -10.80
CA VAL A 26 -9.82 0.94 -10.90
C VAL A 26 -10.56 0.71 -12.23
N ALA A 27 -9.84 0.70 -13.36
CA ALA A 27 -10.43 0.49 -14.69
C ALA A 27 -11.05 -0.91 -14.86
N ALA A 28 -10.55 -1.91 -14.16
CA ALA A 28 -11.08 -3.28 -14.22
C ALA A 28 -12.46 -3.42 -13.56
N HIS A 29 -12.85 -2.51 -12.68
CA HIS A 29 -14.12 -2.57 -11.98
C HIS A 29 -15.25 -1.90 -12.80
N PRO A 30 -16.42 -2.56 -12.99
CA PRO A 30 -17.48 -2.11 -13.91
C PRO A 30 -18.11 -0.77 -13.54
N ARG A 31 -18.02 -0.34 -12.28
CA ARG A 31 -18.57 0.93 -11.79
C ARG A 31 -17.66 2.14 -12.08
N PHE A 32 -16.45 1.96 -12.57
CA PHE A 32 -15.51 3.04 -12.83
C PHE A 32 -15.11 3.11 -14.30
N GLN A 33 -14.86 4.31 -14.78
CA GLN A 33 -14.41 4.56 -16.15
C GLN A 33 -13.29 5.61 -16.13
N LEU A 34 -12.10 5.25 -16.59
CA LEU A 34 -11.05 6.22 -16.83
C LEU A 34 -11.47 7.12 -18.01
N VAL A 35 -11.39 8.43 -17.84
CA VAL A 35 -11.81 9.40 -18.87
C VAL A 35 -10.70 10.35 -19.28
N VAL A 36 -9.66 10.49 -18.46
CA VAL A 36 -8.53 11.37 -18.72
C VAL A 36 -7.34 10.95 -17.86
N VAL A 37 -6.14 11.14 -18.39
CA VAL A 37 -4.89 11.20 -17.60
C VAL A 37 -4.51 12.66 -17.47
N ALA A 38 -4.09 13.11 -16.28
CA ALA A 38 -3.70 14.49 -16.07
C ALA A 38 -2.45 14.59 -15.20
N ASP A 39 -1.67 15.64 -15.41
CA ASP A 39 -0.59 16.07 -14.53
C ASP A 39 -0.40 17.58 -14.64
N ASP A 40 0.41 18.17 -13.76
CA ASP A 40 0.75 19.59 -13.86
C ASP A 40 1.80 19.81 -14.96
N ALA A 41 1.74 20.97 -15.60
CA ALA A 41 2.55 21.27 -16.79
C ALA A 41 4.06 21.41 -16.52
N ASP A 42 4.43 21.66 -15.28
CA ASP A 42 5.81 21.85 -14.82
C ASP A 42 6.55 20.54 -14.49
N GLN A 43 5.88 19.41 -14.69
CA GLN A 43 6.50 18.11 -14.45
C GLN A 43 7.62 17.82 -15.48
N PRO A 44 8.63 17.01 -15.11
CA PRO A 44 9.69 16.59 -16.04
C PRO A 44 9.15 15.87 -17.27
N ASN A 45 9.84 15.97 -18.40
CA ASN A 45 9.41 15.38 -19.66
C ASN A 45 9.16 13.86 -19.56
N TRP A 46 10.00 13.12 -18.83
CA TRP A 46 9.81 11.67 -18.67
C TRP A 46 8.51 11.32 -17.93
N VAL A 47 8.03 12.17 -17.03
CA VAL A 47 6.72 12.02 -16.37
C VAL A 47 5.61 12.21 -17.41
N HIS A 48 5.72 13.26 -18.23
CA HIS A 48 4.77 13.48 -19.31
C HIS A 48 4.72 12.33 -20.33
N GLU A 49 5.88 11.78 -20.68
CA GLU A 49 5.97 10.62 -21.58
C GLU A 49 5.29 9.38 -21.00
N ARG A 50 5.48 9.11 -19.70
CA ARG A 50 4.80 8.00 -19.02
C ARG A 50 3.30 8.19 -18.96
N ASN A 51 2.84 9.39 -18.60
CA ASN A 51 1.43 9.73 -18.57
C ASN A 51 0.78 9.61 -19.94
N GLN A 52 1.45 10.08 -20.99
CA GLN A 52 0.97 9.93 -22.36
C GLN A 52 0.88 8.45 -22.77
N ALA A 53 1.91 7.66 -22.49
CA ALA A 53 1.90 6.23 -22.81
C ALA A 53 0.76 5.48 -22.10
N PHE A 54 0.44 5.84 -20.86
CA PHE A 54 -0.71 5.27 -20.15
C PHE A 54 -2.04 5.73 -20.75
N ALA A 55 -2.15 7.00 -21.14
CA ALA A 55 -3.33 7.53 -21.81
C ALA A 55 -3.58 6.83 -23.16
N ASP A 56 -2.53 6.61 -23.94
CA ASP A 56 -2.58 5.89 -25.21
C ASP A 56 -3.03 4.41 -25.03
N GLU A 57 -2.58 3.75 -23.97
CA GLU A 57 -2.99 2.36 -23.64
C GLU A 57 -4.50 2.25 -23.43
N PHE A 58 -5.13 3.26 -22.84
CA PHE A 58 -6.55 3.28 -22.55
C PHE A 58 -7.40 4.05 -23.56
N ASP A 59 -6.80 4.55 -24.62
CA ASP A 59 -7.46 5.39 -25.65
C ASP A 59 -8.23 6.57 -25.02
N ILE A 60 -7.56 7.28 -24.09
CA ILE A 60 -8.09 8.45 -23.38
C ILE A 60 -7.11 9.64 -23.51
N PRO A 61 -7.60 10.89 -23.41
CA PRO A 61 -6.73 12.06 -23.52
C PRO A 61 -5.76 12.21 -22.34
N TYR A 62 -4.59 12.81 -22.62
CA TYR A 62 -3.66 13.31 -21.63
C TYR A 62 -3.69 14.84 -21.57
N VAL A 63 -3.84 15.43 -20.38
CA VAL A 63 -3.97 16.86 -20.16
C VAL A 63 -2.92 17.35 -19.17
N LYS A 64 -2.16 18.40 -19.54
CA LYS A 64 -1.13 19.02 -18.68
C LYS A 64 -1.70 20.13 -17.79
N ASN A 65 -2.84 19.86 -17.18
CA ASN A 65 -3.46 20.72 -16.18
C ASN A 65 -4.48 19.88 -15.39
N VAL A 66 -4.10 19.50 -14.19
CA VAL A 66 -4.92 18.62 -13.34
C VAL A 66 -6.28 19.24 -13.06
N GLN A 67 -6.32 20.50 -12.65
CA GLN A 67 -7.54 21.16 -12.23
C GLN A 67 -8.51 21.44 -13.40
N GLN A 68 -7.98 21.79 -14.57
CA GLN A 68 -8.78 21.96 -15.78
C GLN A 68 -9.37 20.64 -16.25
N SER A 69 -8.62 19.55 -16.16
CA SER A 69 -9.09 18.22 -16.56
C SER A 69 -10.31 17.76 -15.77
N TRP A 70 -10.42 18.13 -14.50
CA TRP A 70 -11.57 17.76 -13.67
C TRP A 70 -12.87 18.38 -14.15
N GLN A 71 -12.83 19.62 -14.60
CA GLN A 71 -13.97 20.36 -15.15
C GLN A 71 -14.34 19.89 -16.56
N ASP A 72 -13.34 19.74 -17.44
CA ASP A 72 -13.55 19.40 -18.84
C ASP A 72 -14.09 17.97 -19.04
N TYR A 73 -13.80 17.08 -18.09
CA TYR A 73 -14.20 15.67 -18.17
C TYR A 73 -15.21 15.24 -17.11
N ASP A 74 -15.86 16.16 -16.38
CA ASP A 74 -16.83 15.88 -15.32
C ASP A 74 -16.33 14.79 -14.35
N VAL A 75 -15.13 14.95 -13.81
CA VAL A 75 -14.45 13.97 -12.97
C VAL A 75 -15.11 13.86 -11.60
N GLN A 76 -15.41 12.64 -11.19
CA GLN A 76 -15.98 12.31 -9.89
C GLN A 76 -14.98 11.63 -8.96
N VAL A 77 -13.97 10.98 -9.52
CA VAL A 77 -12.91 10.25 -8.79
C VAL A 77 -11.55 10.61 -9.34
N ALA A 78 -10.64 11.03 -8.50
CA ALA A 78 -9.23 11.19 -8.81
C ALA A 78 -8.46 9.92 -8.35
N VAL A 79 -7.73 9.30 -9.27
CA VAL A 79 -6.84 8.17 -9.00
C VAL A 79 -5.42 8.72 -8.96
N VAL A 80 -4.91 8.97 -7.76
CA VAL A 80 -3.58 9.58 -7.55
C VAL A 80 -2.52 8.48 -7.47
N SER A 81 -1.65 8.41 -8.48
CA SER A 81 -0.60 7.40 -8.63
C SER A 81 0.76 8.04 -8.99
N SER A 82 0.98 9.23 -8.47
CA SER A 82 2.22 10.02 -8.60
C SER A 82 3.35 9.45 -7.74
N GLU A 83 4.42 10.17 -7.61
CA GLU A 83 5.40 9.97 -6.55
C GLU A 83 4.82 10.32 -5.17
N ALA A 84 5.36 9.68 -4.12
CA ALA A 84 4.82 9.77 -2.76
C ALA A 84 4.79 11.21 -2.20
N GLU A 85 5.72 12.04 -2.63
CA GLU A 85 5.87 13.43 -2.22
C GLU A 85 4.71 14.32 -2.65
N ARG A 86 4.03 13.96 -3.75
CA ARG A 86 2.88 14.71 -4.27
C ARG A 86 1.53 14.10 -3.94
N HIS A 87 1.50 12.91 -3.33
CA HIS A 87 0.25 12.20 -3.03
C HIS A 87 -0.75 13.08 -2.28
N CYS A 88 -0.32 13.66 -1.16
CA CYS A 88 -1.22 14.47 -0.34
C CYS A 88 -1.65 15.77 -1.03
N ASP A 89 -0.74 16.49 -1.70
CA ASP A 89 -1.11 17.73 -2.39
C ASP A 89 -2.18 17.49 -3.46
N LEU A 90 -1.97 16.51 -4.33
CA LEU A 90 -2.92 16.16 -5.39
C LEU A 90 -4.26 15.66 -4.83
N SER A 91 -4.22 14.88 -3.75
CA SER A 91 -5.44 14.38 -3.09
C SER A 91 -6.20 15.47 -2.35
N ILE A 92 -5.52 16.44 -1.72
CA ILE A 92 -6.14 17.62 -1.11
C ILE A 92 -6.83 18.46 -2.16
N ARG A 93 -6.15 18.75 -3.27
CA ARG A 93 -6.74 19.51 -4.39
C ARG A 93 -7.99 18.83 -4.95
N ALA A 94 -8.00 17.49 -5.04
CA ALA A 94 -9.17 16.73 -5.46
C ALA A 94 -10.29 16.83 -4.41
N ALA A 95 -9.99 16.64 -3.13
CA ALA A 95 -10.96 16.74 -2.05
C ALA A 95 -11.60 18.13 -1.97
N GLU A 96 -10.81 19.20 -2.07
CA GLU A 96 -11.29 20.59 -2.10
C GLU A 96 -12.17 20.90 -3.32
N ALA A 97 -11.99 20.18 -4.41
CA ALA A 97 -12.84 20.25 -5.60
C ALA A 97 -14.12 19.38 -5.51
N GLY A 98 -14.34 18.68 -4.37
CA GLY A 98 -15.48 17.78 -4.18
C GLY A 98 -15.36 16.45 -4.91
N ILE A 99 -14.13 16.03 -5.26
CA ILE A 99 -13.82 14.81 -6.02
C ILE A 99 -13.35 13.74 -5.05
N HIS A 100 -13.94 12.54 -5.11
CA HIS A 100 -13.52 11.39 -4.34
C HIS A 100 -12.11 10.92 -4.74
N VAL A 101 -11.36 10.30 -3.84
CA VAL A 101 -9.96 10.00 -4.06
C VAL A 101 -9.64 8.52 -3.85
N VAL A 102 -8.98 7.92 -4.84
CA VAL A 102 -8.21 6.67 -4.69
C VAL A 102 -6.74 7.04 -4.79
N GLN A 103 -5.98 6.85 -3.73
CA GLN A 103 -4.56 7.22 -3.67
C GLN A 103 -3.67 5.99 -3.55
N ASP A 104 -2.56 6.00 -4.25
CA ASP A 104 -1.49 5.01 -4.07
C ASP A 104 -0.77 5.17 -2.71
N LYS A 105 -0.02 4.19 -2.31
CA LYS A 105 0.79 4.16 -1.08
C LYS A 105 2.22 4.68 -1.32
N PRO A 106 2.91 5.17 -0.29
CA PRO A 106 2.41 5.51 1.04
C PRO A 106 1.51 6.75 1.00
N MET A 107 0.82 7.04 2.12
CA MET A 107 -0.07 8.22 2.15
C MET A 107 0.70 9.51 1.90
N SER A 108 1.82 9.70 2.59
CA SER A 108 2.79 10.78 2.40
C SER A 108 4.11 10.41 3.07
N THR A 109 5.14 11.17 2.79
CA THR A 109 6.43 11.16 3.51
C THR A 109 6.41 12.05 4.76
N SER A 110 5.34 12.85 4.97
CA SER A 110 5.18 13.84 6.04
C SER A 110 3.85 13.69 6.78
N ILE A 111 3.91 13.60 8.12
CA ILE A 111 2.71 13.53 8.97
C ILE A 111 1.85 14.80 8.88
N SER A 112 2.47 15.96 8.80
CA SER A 112 1.73 17.22 8.67
C SER A 112 0.93 17.29 7.37
N GLU A 113 1.39 16.67 6.30
CA GLU A 113 0.63 16.54 5.06
C GLU A 113 -0.52 15.54 5.21
N CYS A 114 -0.29 14.42 5.91
CA CYS A 114 -1.36 13.49 6.23
C CYS A 114 -2.46 14.18 7.04
N ASP A 115 -2.12 15.00 8.05
CA ASP A 115 -3.07 15.76 8.85
C ASP A 115 -3.90 16.73 7.99
N ARG A 116 -3.25 17.43 7.05
CA ARG A 116 -3.93 18.32 6.09
C ARG A 116 -4.88 17.55 5.17
N LEU A 117 -4.47 16.39 4.68
CA LEU A 117 -5.31 15.56 3.82
C LEU A 117 -6.53 15.04 4.60
N VAL A 118 -6.35 14.56 5.83
CA VAL A 118 -7.49 14.15 6.69
C VAL A 118 -8.47 15.31 6.84
N ALA A 119 -7.97 16.51 7.18
CA ALA A 119 -8.83 17.68 7.34
C ALA A 119 -9.59 18.05 6.07
N ALA A 120 -8.93 18.00 4.90
CA ALA A 120 -9.55 18.29 3.61
C ALA A 120 -10.65 17.28 3.24
N VAL A 121 -10.41 16.00 3.45
CA VAL A 121 -11.39 14.92 3.21
C VAL A 121 -12.60 15.06 4.13
N GLU A 122 -12.39 15.35 5.42
CA GLU A 122 -13.47 15.55 6.39
C GLU A 122 -14.30 16.80 6.08
N GLN A 123 -13.64 17.89 5.74
CA GLN A 123 -14.32 19.15 5.43
C GLN A 123 -15.16 19.07 4.16
N SER A 124 -14.66 18.37 3.15
CA SER A 124 -15.37 18.24 1.86
C SER A 124 -16.43 17.12 1.87
N GLY A 125 -16.30 16.14 2.79
CA GLY A 125 -17.18 14.97 2.84
C GLY A 125 -16.95 13.96 1.71
N VAL A 126 -15.89 14.10 0.92
CA VAL A 126 -15.52 13.14 -0.12
C VAL A 126 -15.04 11.82 0.48
N LYS A 127 -15.10 10.75 -0.30
CA LYS A 127 -14.55 9.46 0.10
C LYS A 127 -13.11 9.37 -0.34
N PHE A 128 -12.28 8.82 0.53
CA PHE A 128 -10.87 8.57 0.31
C PHE A 128 -10.58 7.09 0.53
N LEU A 129 -9.84 6.48 -0.37
CA LEU A 129 -9.33 5.12 -0.24
C LEU A 129 -7.83 5.14 -0.53
N MET A 130 -7.00 4.74 0.44
CA MET A 130 -5.61 4.42 0.16
C MET A 130 -5.50 2.99 -0.34
N TRP A 131 -4.81 2.79 -1.47
CA TRP A 131 -4.65 1.47 -2.06
C TRP A 131 -3.93 0.51 -1.12
N ASN A 132 -4.51 -0.66 -0.92
CA ASN A 132 -4.05 -1.62 0.07
C ASN A 132 -4.36 -3.08 -0.35
N ARG A 133 -4.07 -4.05 0.52
CA ARG A 133 -4.31 -5.48 0.30
C ARG A 133 -5.19 -6.11 1.38
N ASN A 134 -6.00 -5.34 2.07
CA ASN A 134 -6.79 -5.83 3.21
C ASN A 134 -7.88 -6.83 2.80
N TYR A 135 -8.27 -6.84 1.53
CA TYR A 135 -9.27 -7.76 1.01
C TYR A 135 -8.70 -9.00 0.33
N LEU A 136 -7.44 -9.37 0.63
CA LEU A 136 -6.95 -10.69 0.26
C LEU A 136 -7.83 -11.77 0.91
N PRO A 137 -8.17 -12.84 0.18
CA PRO A 137 -9.11 -13.88 0.68
C PRO A 137 -8.74 -14.46 2.04
N ALA A 138 -7.46 -14.70 2.29
CA ALA A 138 -6.99 -15.22 3.58
C ALA A 138 -7.20 -14.21 4.73
N LEU A 139 -7.06 -12.90 4.47
CA LEU A 139 -7.31 -11.86 5.48
C LEU A 139 -8.81 -11.70 5.75
N LEU A 140 -9.65 -11.75 4.73
CA LEU A 140 -11.11 -11.73 4.90
C LEU A 140 -11.58 -12.92 5.75
N GLN A 141 -11.07 -14.11 5.46
CA GLN A 141 -11.40 -15.31 6.23
C GLN A 141 -10.92 -15.23 7.68
N ALA A 142 -9.70 -14.72 7.89
CA ALA A 142 -9.15 -14.51 9.23
C ALA A 142 -9.97 -13.48 10.02
N ARG A 143 -10.33 -12.35 9.39
CA ARG A 143 -11.19 -11.34 10.02
C ARG A 143 -12.55 -11.93 10.41
N GLN A 144 -13.20 -12.65 9.51
CA GLN A 144 -14.47 -13.30 9.81
C GLN A 144 -14.36 -14.26 10.99
N ALA A 145 -13.28 -15.06 11.07
CA ALA A 145 -13.05 -15.97 12.20
C ALA A 145 -12.89 -15.22 13.54
N ILE A 146 -12.25 -14.04 13.53
CA ILE A 146 -12.12 -13.20 14.73
C ILE A 146 -13.47 -12.60 15.11
N GLU A 147 -14.23 -12.05 14.16
CA GLU A 147 -15.55 -11.44 14.37
C GLU A 147 -16.58 -12.48 14.87
N ASP A 148 -16.50 -13.72 14.39
CA ASP A 148 -17.31 -14.83 14.85
C ASP A 148 -16.89 -15.37 16.24
N GLY A 149 -15.83 -14.81 16.85
CA GLY A 149 -15.34 -15.17 18.16
C GLY A 149 -14.64 -16.53 18.22
N GLN A 150 -14.20 -17.09 17.07
CA GLN A 150 -13.61 -18.45 17.03
C GLN A 150 -12.33 -18.60 17.86
N ILE A 151 -11.59 -17.52 18.07
CA ILE A 151 -10.38 -17.50 18.91
C ILE A 151 -10.60 -16.79 20.25
N GLY A 152 -11.82 -16.35 20.54
CA GLY A 152 -12.11 -15.47 21.68
C GLY A 152 -11.54 -14.07 21.49
N GLN A 153 -11.26 -13.38 22.60
CA GLN A 153 -10.66 -12.04 22.55
C GLN A 153 -9.19 -12.13 22.12
N PRO A 154 -8.76 -11.35 21.11
CA PRO A 154 -7.35 -11.27 20.74
C PRO A 154 -6.49 -10.67 21.84
N TYR A 155 -5.33 -11.27 22.10
CA TYR A 155 -4.32 -10.78 23.07
C TYR A 155 -3.00 -10.42 22.39
N ALA A 156 -2.66 -11.09 21.29
CA ALA A 156 -1.44 -10.77 20.57
C ALA A 156 -1.57 -11.01 19.07
N ILE A 157 -0.78 -10.25 18.31
CA ILE A 157 -0.59 -10.43 16.87
C ILE A 157 0.89 -10.38 16.52
N HIS A 158 1.35 -11.33 15.71
CA HIS A 158 2.72 -11.38 15.20
C HIS A 158 2.69 -11.41 13.69
N VAL A 159 3.41 -10.51 13.03
CA VAL A 159 3.44 -10.40 11.58
C VAL A 159 4.88 -10.46 11.08
N ASP A 160 5.14 -11.43 10.21
CA ASP A 160 6.32 -11.45 9.36
C ASP A 160 5.92 -11.00 7.96
N PHE A 161 6.61 -10.00 7.44
CA PHE A 161 6.38 -9.41 6.13
C PHE A 161 7.69 -9.22 5.40
N TYR A 162 8.10 -10.24 4.65
CA TYR A 162 9.38 -10.25 3.97
C TYR A 162 9.21 -10.27 2.46
N PHE A 163 9.89 -9.34 1.80
CA PHE A 163 10.00 -9.35 0.35
C PHE A 163 11.28 -10.03 -0.10
N ALA A 164 11.11 -11.04 -0.96
CA ALA A 164 12.21 -11.60 -1.72
C ALA A 164 12.46 -10.82 -3.04
N LYS A 165 11.70 -9.77 -3.26
CA LYS A 165 11.76 -8.95 -4.46
C LYS A 165 13.03 -8.10 -4.44
N ASP A 166 13.63 -7.92 -5.60
CA ASP A 166 14.82 -7.09 -5.84
C ASP A 166 16.11 -7.56 -5.16
N SER A 167 16.14 -8.81 -4.70
CA SER A 167 17.32 -9.41 -4.11
C SER A 167 17.45 -10.87 -4.51
N GLY A 168 18.66 -11.38 -4.49
CA GLY A 168 19.02 -12.73 -4.88
C GLY A 168 19.33 -12.91 -6.38
N PRO A 169 19.74 -14.11 -6.78
CA PRO A 169 20.10 -14.39 -8.15
C PRO A 169 18.91 -14.15 -9.07
N PRO A 170 19.13 -13.61 -10.26
CA PRO A 170 18.06 -13.38 -11.23
C PRO A 170 17.35 -14.70 -11.55
N LYS A 171 16.02 -14.69 -11.54
CA LYS A 171 15.25 -15.84 -12.01
C LYS A 171 15.50 -16.04 -13.51
N GLY A 172 16.13 -17.16 -13.89
CA GLY A 172 16.24 -17.67 -15.24
C GLY A 172 16.54 -16.65 -16.36
N SER A 173 15.53 -16.06 -16.92
CA SER A 173 15.61 -15.12 -18.06
C SER A 173 16.28 -13.77 -17.76
N ARG A 174 16.79 -13.55 -16.57
CA ARG A 174 17.54 -12.33 -16.18
C ARG A 174 19.05 -12.49 -16.29
N ALA A 175 19.53 -13.57 -16.88
CA ALA A 175 20.98 -13.81 -17.03
C ALA A 175 21.70 -12.69 -17.81
N ASP A 176 20.98 -11.97 -18.65
CA ASP A 176 21.51 -10.87 -19.47
C ASP A 176 21.00 -9.48 -19.02
N GLY A 177 20.29 -9.39 -17.90
CA GLY A 177 19.69 -8.16 -17.43
C GLY A 177 20.54 -7.45 -16.37
N GLU A 178 20.18 -6.21 -16.08
CA GLU A 178 20.70 -5.45 -14.96
C GLU A 178 20.52 -6.21 -13.62
N PRO A 179 21.40 -5.99 -12.64
CA PRO A 179 21.25 -6.56 -11.30
C PRO A 179 19.84 -6.33 -10.75
N VAL A 180 19.32 -7.29 -10.00
CA VAL A 180 17.95 -7.22 -9.42
C VAL A 180 17.78 -6.00 -8.51
N THR A 181 18.87 -5.53 -7.95
CA THR A 181 18.94 -4.35 -7.07
C THR A 181 18.96 -3.02 -7.83
N SER A 182 19.16 -3.01 -9.15
CA SER A 182 19.28 -1.76 -9.91
C SER A 182 18.06 -0.87 -9.78
N TRP A 183 16.86 -1.46 -9.74
CA TRP A 183 15.64 -0.69 -9.54
C TRP A 183 15.57 -0.02 -8.16
N LEU A 184 15.95 -0.71 -7.09
CA LEU A 184 16.02 -0.17 -5.74
C LEU A 184 17.11 0.91 -5.63
N ASP A 185 18.28 0.64 -6.21
CA ASP A 185 19.38 1.60 -6.29
C ASP A 185 18.96 2.89 -6.99
N HIS A 186 18.28 2.75 -8.13
CA HIS A 186 17.74 3.91 -8.87
C HIS A 186 16.67 4.66 -8.05
N GLN A 187 15.78 3.97 -7.36
CA GLN A 187 14.75 4.61 -6.54
C GLN A 187 15.36 5.39 -5.37
N ILE A 188 16.28 4.81 -4.63
CA ILE A 188 16.90 5.48 -3.49
C ILE A 188 17.77 6.65 -3.98
N ALA A 189 18.58 6.43 -5.01
CA ALA A 189 19.43 7.48 -5.58
C ALA A 189 18.60 8.62 -6.16
N ALA A 190 17.53 8.33 -6.90
CA ALA A 190 16.64 9.32 -7.47
C ALA A 190 15.93 10.12 -6.37
N HIS A 191 15.49 9.46 -5.30
CA HIS A 191 14.85 10.09 -4.16
C HIS A 191 15.79 11.06 -3.42
N VAL A 192 17.04 10.65 -3.18
CA VAL A 192 18.08 11.49 -2.56
C VAL A 192 18.44 12.69 -3.43
N THR A 193 18.53 12.50 -4.73
CA THR A 193 18.95 13.57 -5.68
C THR A 193 17.79 14.41 -6.18
N GLY A 194 16.55 14.00 -5.96
CA GLY A 194 15.37 14.63 -6.57
C GLY A 194 15.25 14.38 -8.07
N ALA A 195 15.99 13.41 -8.62
CA ALA A 195 16.02 13.16 -10.08
C ALA A 195 14.73 12.52 -10.62
N ASP A 196 13.89 11.96 -9.76
CA ASP A 196 12.56 11.42 -10.09
C ASP A 196 11.42 12.45 -10.00
N GLY A 197 11.78 13.74 -9.84
CA GLY A 197 10.81 14.84 -9.64
C GLY A 197 10.59 15.18 -8.17
N GLY A 198 11.13 14.40 -7.24
CA GLY A 198 11.16 14.71 -5.82
C GLY A 198 12.10 15.87 -5.49
N VAL A 199 11.93 16.48 -4.35
CA VAL A 199 12.68 17.67 -3.90
C VAL A 199 13.85 17.25 -3.00
N GLY A 200 14.68 16.31 -3.42
CA GLY A 200 15.86 15.90 -2.64
C GLY A 200 15.51 15.53 -1.18
N GLN A 201 14.59 14.60 -1.00
CA GLN A 201 14.13 14.18 0.32
C GLN A 201 15.00 13.04 0.88
N GLU A 202 14.85 12.77 2.17
CA GLU A 202 15.48 11.61 2.78
C GLU A 202 15.02 10.31 2.09
N PRO A 203 15.94 9.37 1.82
CA PRO A 203 15.58 8.10 1.22
C PRO A 203 14.57 7.33 2.08
N MET A 204 13.67 6.60 1.42
CA MET A 204 12.66 5.80 2.10
C MET A 204 13.14 4.37 2.32
N GLY A 205 13.14 3.94 3.57
CA GLY A 205 13.35 2.54 3.92
C GLY A 205 12.07 1.70 3.81
N GLU A 206 12.20 0.43 4.14
CA GLU A 206 11.15 -0.57 3.96
C GLU A 206 9.89 -0.28 4.77
N LEU A 207 10.04 0.27 5.98
CA LEU A 207 8.89 0.70 6.80
C LEU A 207 8.03 1.75 6.09
N LYS A 208 8.66 2.75 5.44
CA LYS A 208 7.93 3.78 4.69
C LYS A 208 7.33 3.23 3.39
N ILE A 209 8.07 2.37 2.68
CA ILE A 209 7.66 1.88 1.36
C ILE A 209 6.55 0.84 1.47
N GLU A 210 6.68 -0.12 2.39
CA GLU A 210 5.81 -1.31 2.44
C GLU A 210 5.07 -1.47 3.77
N GLY A 211 5.42 -0.72 4.82
CA GLY A 211 4.81 -0.84 6.15
C GLY A 211 3.30 -0.65 6.20
N ILE A 212 2.74 0.07 5.21
CA ILE A 212 1.30 0.23 5.05
C ILE A 212 0.55 -1.12 4.99
N TYR A 213 1.14 -2.12 4.33
CA TYR A 213 0.47 -3.40 4.16
C TYR A 213 0.35 -4.15 5.49
N PRO A 214 1.45 -4.52 6.18
CA PRO A 214 1.34 -5.27 7.43
C PRO A 214 0.64 -4.49 8.54
N LEU A 215 0.83 -3.18 8.65
CA LEU A 215 0.12 -2.36 9.62
C LEU A 215 -1.37 -2.24 9.28
N GLY A 216 -1.71 -2.14 8.00
CA GLY A 216 -3.08 -2.22 7.52
C GLY A 216 -3.75 -3.55 7.85
N TYR A 217 -3.03 -4.68 7.75
CA TYR A 217 -3.54 -5.99 8.16
C TYR A 217 -3.82 -6.07 9.65
N ILE A 218 -2.89 -5.54 10.47
CA ILE A 218 -3.05 -5.51 11.94
C ILE A 218 -4.31 -4.75 12.31
N GLN A 219 -4.48 -3.55 11.78
CA GLN A 219 -5.67 -2.74 12.04
C GLN A 219 -6.95 -3.38 11.49
N PHE A 220 -6.89 -3.91 10.26
CA PHE A 220 -8.02 -4.59 9.64
C PHE A 220 -8.49 -5.81 10.43
N LEU A 221 -7.58 -6.61 10.97
CA LEU A 221 -7.91 -7.80 11.73
C LEU A 221 -8.41 -7.48 13.15
N LEU A 222 -7.79 -6.52 13.83
CA LEU A 222 -8.02 -6.31 15.26
C LEU A 222 -8.91 -5.09 15.57
N GLY A 223 -8.94 -4.08 14.70
CA GLY A 223 -9.65 -2.83 14.95
C GLY A 223 -9.14 -2.03 16.15
N ALA A 224 -7.96 -2.37 16.69
CA ALA A 224 -7.34 -1.72 17.84
C ALA A 224 -6.22 -0.78 17.40
N ARG A 225 -6.13 0.41 18.01
CA ARG A 225 -5.11 1.41 17.69
C ARG A 225 -3.78 1.05 18.35
N VAL A 226 -2.67 1.38 17.66
CA VAL A 226 -1.34 1.31 18.23
C VAL A 226 -1.07 2.58 19.03
N GLN A 227 -0.68 2.43 20.29
CA GLN A 227 -0.44 3.55 21.20
C GLN A 227 1.05 3.89 21.33
N ARG A 228 1.91 2.86 21.30
CA ARG A 228 3.37 3.02 21.47
C ARG A 228 4.10 1.95 20.68
N VAL A 229 5.29 2.28 20.21
CA VAL A 229 6.17 1.36 19.50
C VAL A 229 7.57 1.34 20.10
N PHE A 230 8.23 0.17 19.98
CA PHE A 230 9.67 0.04 20.14
C PHE A 230 10.21 -0.69 18.92
N ALA A 231 11.17 -0.09 18.23
CA ALA A 231 11.72 -0.63 17.00
C ALA A 231 13.25 -0.75 17.03
N ARG A 232 13.73 -1.72 16.25
CA ARG A 232 15.13 -1.83 15.83
C ARG A 232 15.14 -1.88 14.30
N THR A 233 15.93 -1.01 13.72
CA THR A 233 16.08 -0.88 12.27
C THR A 233 17.53 -1.11 11.89
N THR A 234 17.76 -1.66 10.71
CA THR A 234 19.12 -1.93 10.23
C THR A 234 19.12 -2.06 8.70
N ALA A 235 20.28 -1.83 8.09
CA ALA A 235 20.54 -2.06 6.67
C ALA A 235 21.60 -3.16 6.53
N HIS A 236 21.23 -4.28 5.90
CA HIS A 236 22.09 -5.46 5.79
C HIS A 236 22.11 -6.10 4.41
N PHE A 237 20.98 -6.07 3.70
CA PHE A 237 20.79 -6.91 2.52
C PHE A 237 21.14 -6.19 1.21
N HIS A 238 21.01 -4.88 1.19
CA HIS A 238 21.25 -4.07 0.00
C HIS A 238 22.29 -2.99 0.25
N GLN A 239 23.33 -2.96 -0.60
CA GLN A 239 24.41 -2.00 -0.45
C GLN A 239 23.91 -0.55 -0.48
N VAL A 240 22.93 -0.23 -1.33
CA VAL A 240 22.33 1.10 -1.41
C VAL A 240 21.67 1.53 -0.09
N ASN A 241 21.01 0.61 0.63
CA ASN A 241 20.44 0.90 1.93
C ASN A 241 21.54 1.19 2.97
N VAL A 242 22.61 0.41 2.93
CA VAL A 242 23.79 0.62 3.80
C VAL A 242 24.45 1.98 3.51
N ASP A 243 24.65 2.32 2.23
CA ASP A 243 25.32 3.56 1.82
C ASP A 243 24.53 4.83 2.20
N HIS A 244 23.21 4.72 2.29
CA HIS A 244 22.32 5.82 2.64
C HIS A 244 21.76 5.78 4.06
N ASP A 245 22.22 4.81 4.88
CA ASP A 245 21.71 4.60 6.26
C ASP A 245 20.17 4.49 6.35
N VAL A 246 19.60 3.72 5.44
CA VAL A 246 18.15 3.49 5.32
C VAL A 246 17.85 2.03 5.55
N GLU A 247 16.90 1.73 6.41
CA GLU A 247 16.58 0.36 6.78
C GLU A 247 16.07 -0.48 5.60
N ASP A 248 16.59 -1.70 5.46
CA ASP A 248 16.04 -2.78 4.67
C ASP A 248 15.44 -3.89 5.53
N LEU A 249 15.61 -3.78 6.85
CA LEU A 249 15.04 -4.67 7.85
C LEU A 249 14.65 -3.90 9.11
N ALA A 250 13.46 -4.18 9.63
CA ALA A 250 12.98 -3.64 10.88
C ALA A 250 12.23 -4.70 11.70
N THR A 251 12.40 -4.64 13.02
CA THR A 251 11.55 -5.31 13.99
C THR A 251 10.88 -4.27 14.87
N VAL A 252 9.55 -4.36 15.01
CA VAL A 252 8.73 -3.40 15.74
C VAL A 252 7.87 -4.13 16.74
N THR A 253 7.94 -3.74 18.00
CA THR A 253 6.97 -4.12 19.03
C THR A 253 5.90 -3.04 19.10
N LEU A 254 4.64 -3.44 19.16
CA LEU A 254 3.47 -2.59 19.19
C LEU A 254 2.72 -2.78 20.51
N GLU A 255 2.53 -1.70 21.27
CA GLU A 255 1.60 -1.65 22.37
C GLU A 255 0.29 -1.06 21.84
N MET A 256 -0.79 -1.82 21.97
CA MET A 256 -2.07 -1.47 21.37
C MET A 256 -3.14 -1.27 22.45
N GLU A 257 -4.26 -0.66 22.06
CA GLU A 257 -5.45 -0.60 22.89
C GLU A 257 -5.89 -2.01 23.34
N GLN A 258 -6.65 -2.07 24.43
CA GLN A 258 -7.17 -3.32 25.00
C GLN A 258 -6.06 -4.28 25.48
N ASP A 259 -4.87 -3.76 25.82
CA ASP A 259 -3.69 -4.51 26.25
C ASP A 259 -3.23 -5.57 25.21
N ILE A 260 -3.50 -5.34 23.91
CA ILE A 260 -3.04 -6.21 22.85
C ILE A 260 -1.57 -5.90 22.57
N LEU A 261 -0.75 -6.95 22.49
CA LEU A 261 0.65 -6.86 22.07
C LEU A 261 0.81 -7.25 20.61
N GLY A 262 1.53 -6.42 19.86
CA GLY A 262 1.87 -6.71 18.47
C GLY A 262 3.37 -6.81 18.24
N THR A 263 3.77 -7.58 17.25
CA THR A 263 5.10 -7.52 16.66
C THR A 263 5.01 -7.53 15.14
N LEU A 264 5.86 -6.73 14.51
CA LEU A 264 6.05 -6.70 13.08
C LEU A 264 7.53 -6.92 12.79
N CYS A 265 7.86 -7.91 11.98
CA CYS A 265 9.15 -8.01 11.33
C CYS A 265 8.95 -7.78 9.84
N ILE A 266 9.60 -6.74 9.30
CA ILE A 266 9.45 -6.32 7.90
C ILE A 266 10.82 -6.16 7.27
N GLY A 267 10.99 -6.63 6.05
CA GLY A 267 12.25 -6.49 5.36
C GLY A 267 12.26 -6.91 3.91
N ARG A 268 13.20 -6.36 3.17
CA ARG A 268 13.53 -6.70 1.79
C ARG A 268 14.79 -7.55 1.81
N ILE A 269 14.61 -8.85 2.06
CA ILE A 269 15.68 -9.74 2.52
C ILE A 269 16.30 -10.63 1.44
N GLY A 270 15.89 -10.48 0.19
CA GLY A 270 16.46 -11.31 -0.84
C GLY A 270 15.65 -12.52 -1.24
N ALA A 271 16.28 -13.48 -1.89
CA ALA A 271 15.63 -14.68 -2.39
C ALA A 271 15.06 -15.50 -1.23
N ALA A 272 13.74 -15.70 -1.22
CA ALA A 272 13.15 -16.73 -0.40
C ALA A 272 13.55 -18.10 -0.96
N SER A 273 14.44 -18.79 -0.27
CA SER A 273 14.84 -20.15 -0.60
C SER A 273 13.96 -21.21 0.05
N HIS A 274 13.09 -20.79 0.96
CA HIS A 274 12.22 -21.67 1.73
C HIS A 274 10.77 -21.18 1.68
N PRO A 275 9.78 -22.07 1.52
CA PRO A 275 8.36 -21.70 1.43
C PRO A 275 7.78 -21.06 2.71
N ASP A 276 8.44 -21.21 3.84
CA ASP A 276 8.05 -20.56 5.09
C ASP A 276 8.56 -19.12 5.23
N ILE A 277 9.42 -18.66 4.31
CA ILE A 277 9.83 -17.28 4.18
C ILE A 277 9.02 -16.67 3.03
N GLY A 278 7.88 -16.08 3.36
CA GLY A 278 6.95 -15.50 2.42
C GLY A 278 6.63 -14.06 2.77
N GLU A 279 5.84 -13.44 1.90
CA GLU A 279 5.47 -12.04 2.07
C GLU A 279 4.59 -11.81 3.30
N ILE A 280 3.75 -12.77 3.68
CA ILE A 280 2.84 -12.62 4.83
C ILE A 280 2.82 -13.91 5.65
N LYS A 281 3.09 -13.74 6.94
CA LYS A 281 2.78 -14.76 7.96
C LYS A 281 2.26 -14.01 9.18
N ILE A 282 1.02 -14.31 9.55
CA ILE A 282 0.34 -13.63 10.65
C ILE A 282 -0.12 -14.69 11.65
N HIS A 283 0.21 -14.49 12.92
CA HIS A 283 -0.32 -15.26 14.02
C HIS A 283 -1.17 -14.34 14.89
N VAL A 284 -2.42 -14.70 15.13
CA VAL A 284 -3.27 -14.01 16.11
C VAL A 284 -3.57 -14.98 17.24
N LEU A 285 -3.20 -14.57 18.46
CA LEU A 285 -3.42 -15.36 19.68
C LEU A 285 -4.59 -14.77 20.45
N GLY A 286 -5.59 -15.58 20.71
CA GLY A 286 -6.77 -15.17 21.46
C GLY A 286 -6.97 -15.99 22.73
N SER A 287 -7.96 -15.60 23.52
CA SER A 287 -8.28 -16.22 24.83
C SER A 287 -8.76 -17.68 24.74
N GLN A 288 -9.24 -18.10 23.58
CA GLN A 288 -9.80 -19.45 23.37
C GLN A 288 -9.13 -20.23 22.25
N GLY A 289 -8.19 -19.61 21.52
CA GLY A 289 -7.51 -20.26 20.41
C GLY A 289 -6.55 -19.32 19.71
N ALA A 290 -6.06 -19.75 18.57
CA ALA A 290 -5.17 -18.97 17.71
C ALA A 290 -5.52 -19.23 16.23
N LEU A 291 -5.17 -18.28 15.38
CA LEU A 291 -5.22 -18.45 13.93
C LEU A 291 -3.89 -18.07 13.28
N VAL A 292 -3.64 -18.66 12.13
CA VAL A 292 -2.45 -18.39 11.33
C VAL A 292 -2.87 -18.13 9.90
N VAL A 293 -2.41 -16.98 9.36
CA VAL A 293 -2.43 -16.69 7.94
C VAL A 293 -1.03 -16.93 7.39
N SER A 294 -0.91 -17.63 6.28
CA SER A 294 0.38 -17.84 5.62
C SER A 294 0.19 -17.85 4.11
N GLU A 295 0.71 -16.84 3.43
CA GLU A 295 0.78 -16.82 1.95
C GLU A 295 2.05 -17.50 1.41
N ALA A 296 2.98 -17.88 2.29
CA ALA A 296 4.22 -18.52 1.89
C ALA A 296 4.03 -20.02 1.55
N ARG A 297 3.00 -20.64 2.08
CA ARG A 297 2.73 -22.07 1.85
C ARG A 297 1.96 -22.27 0.57
N PRO A 298 2.27 -23.35 -0.19
CA PRO A 298 1.45 -23.71 -1.32
C PRO A 298 0.06 -24.11 -0.84
N GLU A 299 -0.99 -23.66 -1.51
CA GLU A 299 -2.36 -24.07 -1.19
C GLU A 299 -2.66 -25.49 -1.64
N VAL A 300 -2.00 -25.91 -2.73
CA VAL A 300 -2.05 -27.28 -3.23
C VAL A 300 -0.64 -27.76 -3.48
N ALA A 301 -0.26 -28.88 -2.88
CA ALA A 301 0.96 -29.59 -3.18
C ALA A 301 0.61 -30.98 -3.71
N ILE A 302 1.14 -31.36 -4.87
CA ILE A 302 0.96 -32.70 -5.46
C ILE A 302 2.29 -33.42 -5.37
N TYR A 303 2.27 -34.56 -4.68
CA TYR A 303 3.44 -35.39 -4.49
C TYR A 303 3.37 -36.59 -5.43
N TYR A 304 4.34 -36.69 -6.34
CA TYR A 304 4.45 -37.80 -7.30
C TYR A 304 5.46 -38.83 -6.81
N ARG A 305 5.18 -40.11 -7.10
CA ARG A 305 6.15 -41.18 -6.81
C ARG A 305 7.37 -41.02 -7.71
N GLY A 306 8.54 -40.75 -7.15
CA GLY A 306 9.81 -40.70 -7.87
C GLY A 306 10.02 -39.41 -8.69
N GLN A 307 9.22 -38.37 -8.47
CA GLN A 307 9.37 -37.07 -9.07
C GLN A 307 9.30 -35.96 -8.01
N PRO A 308 9.82 -34.77 -8.29
CA PRO A 308 9.63 -33.60 -7.43
C PRO A 308 8.14 -33.30 -7.22
N ALA A 309 7.77 -32.81 -6.03
CA ALA A 309 6.43 -32.31 -5.78
C ALA A 309 6.11 -31.09 -6.67
N GLU A 310 4.90 -31.04 -7.17
CA GLU A 310 4.37 -29.82 -7.76
C GLU A 310 3.61 -29.04 -6.69
N GLU A 311 4.01 -27.77 -6.49
CA GLU A 311 3.39 -26.85 -5.57
C GLU A 311 2.68 -25.76 -6.34
N PHE A 312 1.36 -25.69 -6.15
CA PHE A 312 0.55 -24.59 -6.66
C PHE A 312 0.38 -23.57 -5.54
N ARG A 313 1.06 -22.45 -5.68
CA ARG A 313 0.71 -21.27 -4.88
C ARG A 313 -0.49 -20.63 -5.56
N HIS A 314 -1.48 -20.27 -4.78
CA HIS A 314 -2.42 -19.27 -5.25
C HIS A 314 -1.57 -18.08 -5.72
N ARG A 315 -1.54 -17.88 -7.01
CA ARG A 315 -1.13 -16.57 -7.49
C ARG A 315 -2.10 -15.64 -6.81
N ARG A 316 -1.60 -14.69 -6.01
CA ARG A 316 -2.41 -13.58 -5.61
C ARG A 316 -3.25 -13.21 -6.80
N VAL A 317 -4.50 -13.49 -6.72
CA VAL A 317 -5.44 -13.00 -7.69
C VAL A 317 -5.64 -11.56 -7.26
N GLY A 318 -4.68 -10.70 -7.62
CA GLY A 318 -4.75 -9.27 -7.35
C GLY A 318 -6.10 -8.71 -7.78
N MET A 319 -6.68 -9.31 -8.80
CA MET A 319 -8.02 -8.99 -9.28
C MET A 319 -9.11 -9.11 -8.20
N ASP A 320 -9.07 -10.09 -7.31
CA ASP A 320 -10.13 -10.22 -6.30
C ASP A 320 -10.01 -9.13 -5.24
N ASN A 321 -8.80 -8.88 -4.73
CA ASN A 321 -8.56 -7.79 -3.80
C ASN A 321 -8.92 -6.43 -4.41
N ASP A 322 -8.43 -6.16 -5.61
CA ASP A 322 -8.61 -4.87 -6.29
C ASP A 322 -10.09 -4.65 -6.63
N TYR A 323 -10.77 -5.69 -7.08
CA TYR A 323 -12.22 -5.64 -7.30
C TYR A 323 -12.98 -5.32 -6.02
N LEU A 324 -12.67 -6.01 -4.92
CA LEU A 324 -13.34 -5.79 -3.63
C LEU A 324 -13.02 -4.42 -3.01
N LEU A 325 -11.80 -3.91 -3.19
CA LEU A 325 -11.46 -2.53 -2.80
C LEU A 325 -12.33 -1.51 -3.54
N MET A 326 -12.46 -1.67 -4.84
CA MET A 326 -13.25 -0.75 -5.66
C MET A 326 -14.75 -0.92 -5.42
N GLU A 327 -15.22 -2.14 -5.13
CA GLU A 327 -16.60 -2.37 -4.70
C GLU A 327 -16.90 -1.66 -3.37
N ASN A 328 -16.02 -1.79 -2.36
CA ASN A 328 -16.13 -1.08 -1.09
C ASN A 328 -16.12 0.44 -1.30
N PHE A 329 -15.25 0.96 -2.19
CA PHE A 329 -15.18 2.38 -2.48
C PHE A 329 -16.48 2.89 -3.15
N ALA A 330 -17.01 2.15 -4.12
CA ALA A 330 -18.28 2.49 -4.77
C ALA A 330 -19.43 2.50 -3.77
N GLN A 331 -19.51 1.49 -2.89
CA GLN A 331 -20.52 1.41 -1.83
C GLN A 331 -20.37 2.56 -0.83
N ALA A 332 -19.14 2.92 -0.46
CA ALA A 332 -18.89 4.05 0.44
C ALA A 332 -19.38 5.38 -0.16
N ILE A 333 -19.25 5.56 -1.48
CA ILE A 333 -19.81 6.75 -2.17
C ILE A 333 -21.35 6.70 -2.18
N ASP A 334 -21.94 5.58 -2.60
CA ASP A 334 -23.39 5.45 -2.77
C ASP A 334 -24.18 5.53 -1.45
N GLN A 335 -23.58 5.04 -0.35
CA GLN A 335 -24.26 4.88 0.95
C GLN A 335 -23.76 5.86 2.01
N ASP A 336 -22.88 6.79 1.65
CA ASP A 336 -22.18 7.70 2.58
C ASP A 336 -21.44 6.95 3.71
N GLY A 337 -20.88 5.78 3.36
CA GLY A 337 -20.14 4.91 4.28
C GLY A 337 -18.65 5.24 4.37
N SER A 338 -17.92 4.39 5.08
CA SER A 338 -16.47 4.45 5.20
C SER A 338 -15.78 3.46 4.25
N THR A 339 -14.59 3.81 3.80
CA THR A 339 -13.73 2.90 3.05
C THR A 339 -12.89 2.04 4.00
N VAL A 340 -12.38 0.91 3.51
CA VAL A 340 -11.60 -0.05 4.31
C VAL A 340 -10.29 0.54 4.83
N LEU A 341 -9.72 1.49 4.13
CA LEU A 341 -8.54 2.24 4.54
C LEU A 341 -8.71 3.70 4.12
N ASP A 342 -9.41 4.44 4.98
CA ASP A 342 -9.70 5.85 4.80
C ASP A 342 -8.51 6.75 5.18
N ALA A 343 -8.69 8.06 5.06
CA ALA A 343 -7.63 9.02 5.35
C ALA A 343 -7.16 8.98 6.81
N ARG A 344 -8.07 8.72 7.77
CA ARG A 344 -7.70 8.62 9.19
C ARG A 344 -6.84 7.40 9.47
N ILE A 345 -7.24 6.24 8.94
CA ILE A 345 -6.47 4.99 9.08
C ILE A 345 -5.11 5.14 8.38
N GLY A 346 -5.08 5.74 7.18
CA GLY A 346 -3.83 6.01 6.46
C GLY A 346 -2.87 6.91 7.25
N ARG A 347 -3.41 7.95 7.86
CA ARG A 347 -2.64 8.85 8.74
C ARG A 347 -2.12 8.13 9.99
N GLU A 348 -2.94 7.30 10.61
CA GLU A 348 -2.54 6.52 11.79
C GLU A 348 -1.40 5.56 11.45
N ILE A 349 -1.49 4.83 10.35
CA ILE A 349 -0.41 3.96 9.87
C ILE A 349 0.87 4.77 9.60
N SER A 350 0.76 5.94 8.97
CA SER A 350 1.90 6.83 8.74
C SER A 350 2.54 7.28 10.06
N GLY A 351 1.72 7.53 11.09
CA GLY A 351 2.18 7.85 12.45
C GLY A 351 2.95 6.70 13.11
N ILE A 352 2.44 5.47 12.97
CA ILE A 352 3.12 4.26 13.46
C ILE A 352 4.49 4.09 12.78
N VAL A 353 4.54 4.24 11.46
CA VAL A 353 5.79 4.15 10.68
C VAL A 353 6.80 5.20 11.14
N GLN A 354 6.38 6.46 11.31
CA GLN A 354 7.27 7.51 11.78
C GLN A 354 7.78 7.24 13.20
N ALA A 355 6.90 6.82 14.11
CA ALA A 355 7.28 6.47 15.48
C ALA A 355 8.26 5.28 15.51
N ALA A 356 8.08 4.29 14.64
CA ALA A 356 8.98 3.14 14.51
C ALA A 356 10.37 3.55 14.00
N ILE A 357 10.45 4.42 13.00
CA ILE A 357 11.72 4.96 12.49
C ILE A 357 12.43 5.76 13.60
N GLU A 358 11.73 6.64 14.30
CA GLU A 358 12.30 7.42 15.40
C GLU A 358 12.76 6.50 16.55
N SER A 359 11.98 5.46 16.87
CA SER A 359 12.38 4.46 17.86
C SER A 359 13.65 3.72 17.45
N GLY A 360 13.75 3.30 16.18
CA GLY A 360 14.96 2.67 15.62
C GLY A 360 16.19 3.57 15.75
N ARG A 361 16.03 4.85 15.42
CA ARG A 361 17.10 5.84 15.50
C ARG A 361 17.55 6.15 16.92
N THR A 362 16.63 6.25 17.88
CA THR A 362 16.91 6.65 19.28
C THR A 362 17.17 5.48 20.20
N GLY A 363 16.74 4.27 19.82
CA GLY A 363 16.77 3.08 20.68
C GLY A 363 15.82 3.15 21.87
N LYS A 364 14.77 3.99 21.80
CA LYS A 364 13.77 4.19 22.86
C LYS A 364 12.36 3.93 22.35
N PRO A 365 11.41 3.51 23.22
CA PRO A 365 10.00 3.51 22.88
C PRO A 365 9.50 4.91 22.52
N VAL A 366 8.59 4.99 21.54
CA VAL A 366 7.98 6.22 21.03
C VAL A 366 6.46 6.07 21.03
N ASP A 367 5.75 7.06 21.56
CA ASP A 367 4.30 7.11 21.51
C ASP A 367 3.85 7.47 20.10
N VAL A 368 2.78 6.81 19.62
CA VAL A 368 2.17 7.10 18.32
C VAL A 368 1.23 8.30 18.49
N VAL A 369 1.45 9.33 17.69
CA VAL A 369 0.71 10.60 17.74
C VAL A 369 -0.29 10.71 16.59
#